data_b2b71a1bbfd809e82c9f17bd61546966
#
_entry.id   b2b71a1bbfd809e82c9f17bd61546966
#
_cell.length_a   1.000
_cell.length_b   1.000
_cell.length_c   1.000
_cell.angle_alpha   90.00
_cell.angle_beta   90.00
_cell.angle_gamma   90.00
#
_symmetry.space_group_name_H-M   'P 1'
#
loop_
_entity.id
_entity.type
_entity.pdbx_description
1 polymer ?
#
loop_
_entity_poly.entity_id
_entity_poly.type
_entity_poly.pdbx_seq_one_letter_code
_entity_poly.pdbx_strand_id
1 'polypeptide(L)'
;QTPETPTIDSLVNVSNERADLARADRLWNAADTLKNILLIVTNADGSEEPLAIGLPGDREIDTRRLEAALYPRVARPFEEADFATHPGLIKGYIGPGALGRKSKSGIEFLTDPRVVRGTRWITGANIKGQHVYDLVSERDFESDGVIDVAEVFDGDPCASCGGTVSLARGIEIGHIFQLGRKY
;
A
#
# COMPACT_ATOMS: atom_id res chain seq x y z
N GLN A 1 3.67 20.44 8.65
CA GLN A 1 3.86 19.66 9.88
C GLN A 1 2.52 19.10 10.35
N THR A 2 2.49 17.85 10.71
CA THR A 2 1.32 17.12 11.21
C THR A 2 1.74 16.30 12.43
N PRO A 3 2.06 16.98 13.56
CA PRO A 3 2.44 16.28 14.77
C PRO A 3 1.26 15.45 15.30
N GLU A 4 1.55 14.35 15.97
CA GLU A 4 0.54 13.48 16.62
C GLU A 4 -0.51 12.88 15.69
N THR A 5 -0.14 12.60 14.43
CA THR A 5 -1.01 11.90 13.46
C THR A 5 -0.45 10.51 13.12
N PRO A 6 -0.44 9.56 14.07
CA PRO A 6 0.14 8.23 13.86
C PRO A 6 -0.79 7.31 13.06
N THR A 7 -2.05 7.67 12.90
CA THR A 7 -3.05 6.88 12.17
C THR A 7 -3.61 7.68 10.99
N ILE A 8 -4.18 6.98 10.02
CA ILE A 8 -4.84 7.59 8.86
C ILE A 8 -6.01 8.47 9.32
N ASP A 9 -6.82 8.01 10.27
CA ASP A 9 -7.95 8.78 10.79
C ASP A 9 -7.51 10.08 11.44
N SER A 10 -6.46 10.04 12.28
CA SER A 10 -5.92 11.26 12.91
C SER A 10 -5.35 12.23 11.86
N LEU A 11 -4.70 11.70 10.81
CA LEU A 11 -4.20 12.51 9.70
C LEU A 11 -5.34 13.17 8.91
N VAL A 12 -6.38 12.41 8.57
CA VAL A 12 -7.56 12.92 7.85
C VAL A 12 -8.28 13.99 8.66
N ASN A 13 -8.47 13.77 9.97
CA ASN A 13 -9.13 14.74 10.85
C ASN A 13 -8.34 16.07 10.90
N VAL A 14 -7.05 16.02 11.17
CA VAL A 14 -6.19 17.22 11.17
C VAL A 14 -6.18 17.90 9.80
N SER A 15 -6.22 17.15 8.71
CA SER A 15 -6.25 17.69 7.35
C SER A 15 -7.54 18.46 7.06
N ASN A 16 -8.66 18.04 7.64
CA ASN A 16 -9.95 18.68 7.47
C ASN A 16 -10.19 19.86 8.42
N GLU A 17 -9.56 19.85 9.61
CA GLU A 17 -9.69 20.92 10.61
C GLU A 17 -8.80 22.13 10.30
N ARG A 18 -7.68 21.92 9.64
CA ARG A 18 -6.72 22.98 9.34
C ARG A 18 -7.05 23.67 8.02
N ALA A 19 -7.34 24.96 8.08
CA ALA A 19 -7.69 25.77 6.91
C ALA A 19 -6.59 25.82 5.82
N ASP A 20 -5.32 25.70 6.21
CA ASP A 20 -4.18 25.68 5.28
C ASP A 20 -3.98 24.33 4.56
N LEU A 21 -4.68 23.29 5.00
CA LEU A 21 -4.64 21.93 4.41
C LEU A 21 -5.97 21.54 3.76
N ALA A 22 -7.04 22.27 4.09
CA ALA A 22 -8.38 21.96 3.60
C ALA A 22 -8.45 22.04 2.06
N ARG A 23 -9.20 21.13 1.47
CA ARG A 23 -9.56 21.18 0.04
C ARG A 23 -10.76 22.09 -0.17
N ALA A 24 -10.80 22.74 -1.34
CA ALA A 24 -11.90 23.61 -1.70
C ALA A 24 -13.14 22.84 -2.22
N ASP A 25 -12.94 21.64 -2.73
CA ASP A 25 -13.96 20.85 -3.44
C ASP A 25 -14.67 19.82 -2.54
N ARG A 26 -13.97 19.24 -1.58
CA ARG A 26 -14.51 18.22 -0.66
C ARG A 26 -13.59 18.00 0.54
N LEU A 27 -14.08 17.31 1.54
CA LEU A 27 -13.26 16.85 2.66
C LEU A 27 -12.27 15.75 2.21
N TRP A 28 -11.13 15.70 2.89
CA TRP A 28 -10.21 14.57 2.82
C TRP A 28 -10.83 13.33 3.46
N ASN A 29 -10.54 12.16 2.91
CA ASN A 29 -10.92 10.87 3.48
C ASN A 29 -9.74 9.89 3.42
N ALA A 30 -9.90 8.71 3.99
CA ALA A 30 -8.84 7.70 4.05
C ALA A 30 -8.34 7.27 2.66
N ALA A 31 -9.24 7.22 1.66
CA ALA A 31 -8.87 6.86 0.28
C ALA A 31 -7.98 7.92 -0.42
N ASP A 32 -7.87 9.13 0.12
CA ASP A 32 -6.95 10.17 -0.37
C ASP A 32 -5.53 10.00 0.19
N THR A 33 -5.33 9.08 1.13
CA THR A 33 -4.01 8.84 1.71
C THR A 33 -3.34 7.64 1.04
N LEU A 34 -2.02 7.70 0.87
CA LEU A 34 -1.20 6.58 0.41
C LEU A 34 -0.40 6.05 1.58
N LYS A 35 -0.74 4.86 2.05
CA LYS A 35 0.03 4.15 3.07
C LYS A 35 1.04 3.22 2.42
N ASN A 36 2.22 3.15 3.01
CA ASN A 36 3.31 2.32 2.52
C ASN A 36 3.61 1.23 3.55
N ILE A 37 3.28 -0.01 3.20
CA ILE A 37 3.47 -1.20 4.05
C ILE A 37 4.79 -1.83 3.67
N LEU A 38 5.64 -2.10 4.68
CA LEU A 38 6.91 -2.76 4.51
C LEU A 38 6.80 -4.23 4.88
N LEU A 39 7.36 -5.07 4.03
CA LEU A 39 7.41 -6.52 4.17
C LEU A 39 8.85 -7.01 3.98
N ILE A 40 9.19 -8.12 4.63
CA ILE A 40 10.33 -8.95 4.25
C ILE A 40 9.79 -10.12 3.43
N VAL A 41 10.35 -10.29 2.26
CA VAL A 41 10.04 -11.39 1.33
C VAL A 41 11.15 -12.41 1.37
N THR A 42 10.81 -13.66 1.69
CA THR A 42 11.73 -14.79 1.67
C THR A 42 11.61 -15.51 0.34
N ASN A 43 12.70 -15.59 -0.39
CA ASN A 43 12.81 -16.28 -1.66
C ASN A 43 12.95 -17.81 -1.48
N ALA A 44 12.79 -18.59 -2.56
CA ALA A 44 12.88 -20.05 -2.53
C ALA A 44 14.26 -20.58 -2.09
N ASP A 45 15.32 -19.79 -2.26
CA ASP A 45 16.68 -20.10 -1.81
C ASP A 45 16.96 -19.72 -0.34
N GLY A 46 15.95 -19.16 0.35
CA GLY A 46 16.04 -18.70 1.73
C GLY A 46 16.62 -17.30 1.90
N SER A 47 16.95 -16.60 0.82
CA SER A 47 17.35 -15.19 0.90
C SER A 47 16.15 -14.31 1.25
N GLU A 48 16.39 -13.25 2.01
CA GLU A 48 15.39 -12.28 2.39
C GLU A 48 15.66 -10.93 1.72
N GLU A 49 14.59 -10.29 1.25
CA GLU A 49 14.66 -8.95 0.67
C GLU A 49 13.48 -8.07 1.13
N PRO A 50 13.70 -6.78 1.35
CA PRO A 50 12.63 -5.87 1.70
C PRO A 50 11.78 -5.51 0.49
N LEU A 51 10.45 -5.43 0.70
CA LEU A 51 9.46 -4.99 -0.27
C LEU A 51 8.55 -3.95 0.38
N ALA A 52 8.29 -2.87 -0.34
CA ALA A 52 7.29 -1.88 0.05
C ALA A 52 6.07 -1.96 -0.88
N ILE A 53 4.88 -1.90 -0.29
CA ILE A 53 3.62 -1.86 -1.04
C ILE A 53 2.86 -0.60 -0.66
N GLY A 54 2.61 0.27 -1.66
CA GLY A 54 1.79 1.47 -1.53
C GLY A 54 0.35 1.19 -1.92
N LEU A 55 -0.59 1.44 -1.02
CA LEU A 55 -2.02 1.31 -1.28
C LEU A 55 -2.82 2.45 -0.65
N PRO A 56 -4.06 2.71 -1.15
CA PRO A 56 -4.96 3.68 -0.54
C PRO A 56 -5.17 3.38 0.94
N GLY A 57 -5.24 4.42 1.77
CA GLY A 57 -5.30 4.27 3.21
C GLY A 57 -6.57 3.62 3.74
N ASP A 58 -7.64 3.62 2.96
CA ASP A 58 -8.88 2.92 3.27
C ASP A 58 -8.82 1.39 3.02
N ARG A 59 -7.71 0.88 2.45
CA ARG A 59 -7.55 -0.54 2.09
C ARG A 59 -6.53 -1.23 2.99
N GLU A 60 -6.77 -2.51 3.29
CA GLU A 60 -5.77 -3.39 3.87
C GLU A 60 -5.24 -4.39 2.83
N ILE A 61 -4.10 -5.02 3.12
CA ILE A 61 -3.60 -6.12 2.30
C ILE A 61 -4.46 -7.36 2.57
N ASP A 62 -5.04 -7.92 1.52
CA ASP A 62 -5.62 -9.26 1.56
C ASP A 62 -4.48 -10.30 1.54
N THR A 63 -4.31 -11.02 2.64
CA THR A 63 -3.23 -11.99 2.83
C THR A 63 -3.22 -13.07 1.74
N ARG A 64 -4.38 -13.56 1.33
CA ARG A 64 -4.47 -14.62 0.30
C ARG A 64 -4.06 -14.10 -1.08
N ARG A 65 -4.44 -12.87 -1.39
CA ARG A 65 -4.02 -12.21 -2.65
C ARG A 65 -2.52 -11.95 -2.64
N LEU A 66 -1.98 -11.51 -1.51
CA LEU A 66 -0.53 -11.31 -1.35
C LEU A 66 0.23 -12.63 -1.52
N GLU A 67 -0.18 -13.69 -0.83
CA GLU A 67 0.42 -15.02 -0.97
C GLU A 67 0.39 -15.51 -2.42
N ALA A 68 -0.75 -15.37 -3.09
CA ALA A 68 -0.88 -15.77 -4.51
C ALA A 68 0.01 -14.94 -5.44
N ALA A 69 0.12 -13.63 -5.21
CA ALA A 69 0.92 -12.73 -6.03
C ALA A 69 2.43 -12.95 -5.85
N LEU A 70 2.85 -13.37 -4.67
CA LEU A 70 4.26 -13.59 -4.34
C LEU A 70 4.72 -15.03 -4.54
N TYR A 71 3.79 -16.01 -4.71
CA TYR A 71 4.15 -17.42 -4.81
C TYR A 71 5.28 -17.69 -5.81
N PRO A 72 6.33 -18.49 -5.49
CA PRO A 72 6.49 -19.33 -4.30
C PRO A 72 7.16 -18.60 -3.11
N ARG A 73 7.37 -17.30 -3.18
CA ARG A 73 7.95 -16.50 -2.10
C ARG A 73 6.94 -16.30 -0.97
N VAL A 74 7.45 -16.09 0.24
CA VAL A 74 6.64 -15.85 1.44
C VAL A 74 6.96 -14.47 2.00
N ALA A 75 5.96 -13.76 2.51
CA ALA A 75 6.16 -12.43 3.07
C ALA A 75 5.74 -12.38 4.55
N ARG A 76 6.48 -11.58 5.33
CA ARG A 76 6.12 -11.17 6.69
C ARG A 76 6.20 -9.65 6.83
N PRO A 77 5.44 -9.04 7.74
CA PRO A 77 5.59 -7.62 8.03
C PRO A 77 6.99 -7.29 8.57
N PHE A 78 7.44 -6.03 8.35
CA PHE A 78 8.62 -5.51 9.03
C PHE A 78 8.41 -5.52 10.54
N GLU A 79 9.42 -6.00 11.25
CA GLU A 79 9.54 -5.93 12.70
C GLU A 79 10.52 -4.81 13.11
N GLU A 80 10.64 -4.57 14.40
CA GLU A 80 11.53 -3.52 14.92
C GLU A 80 13.00 -3.76 14.54
N ALA A 81 13.42 -5.03 14.49
CA ALA A 81 14.76 -5.41 14.06
C ALA A 81 15.04 -5.04 12.59
N ASP A 82 14.03 -5.15 11.72
CA ASP A 82 14.18 -4.80 10.31
C ASP A 82 14.34 -3.27 10.14
N PHE A 83 13.63 -2.46 10.94
CA PHE A 83 13.83 -1.01 10.95
C PHE A 83 15.24 -0.62 11.43
N ALA A 84 15.83 -1.36 12.36
CA ALA A 84 17.20 -1.11 12.81
C ALA A 84 18.23 -1.29 11.69
N THR A 85 17.97 -2.17 10.74
CA THR A 85 18.83 -2.37 9.54
C THR A 85 18.56 -1.37 8.43
N HIS A 86 17.47 -0.59 8.54
CA HIS A 86 17.05 0.43 7.58
C HIS A 86 16.87 1.79 8.26
N PRO A 87 17.92 2.40 8.87
CA PRO A 87 17.81 3.61 9.70
C PRO A 87 17.37 4.86 8.91
N GLY A 88 17.38 4.79 7.58
CA GLY A 88 16.84 5.84 6.71
C GLY A 88 15.32 5.87 6.60
N LEU A 89 14.60 4.89 7.18
CA LEU A 89 13.15 4.83 7.17
C LEU A 89 12.58 5.27 8.51
N ILE A 90 11.66 6.23 8.48
CA ILE A 90 11.02 6.75 9.68
C ILE A 90 9.67 6.08 9.86
N LYS A 91 9.62 5.08 10.76
CA LYS A 91 8.41 4.32 11.08
C LYS A 91 7.21 5.24 11.33
N GLY A 92 6.09 4.95 10.70
CA GLY A 92 4.86 5.74 10.76
C GLY A 92 4.81 6.96 9.81
N TYR A 93 5.94 7.31 9.16
CA TYR A 93 6.02 8.47 8.27
C TYR A 93 6.70 8.17 6.94
N ILE A 94 6.81 6.91 6.55
CA ILE A 94 7.47 6.50 5.31
C ILE A 94 6.63 6.95 4.11
N GLY A 95 7.27 7.68 3.20
CA GLY A 95 6.66 8.12 1.96
C GLY A 95 7.37 7.55 0.73
N PRO A 96 6.75 7.63 -0.44
CA PRO A 96 7.30 7.10 -1.71
C PRO A 96 8.70 7.62 -2.04
N GLY A 97 9.04 8.85 -1.65
CA GLY A 97 10.37 9.41 -1.89
C GLY A 97 11.53 8.69 -1.19
N ALA A 98 11.23 7.86 -0.18
CA ALA A 98 12.21 7.01 0.49
C ALA A 98 12.28 5.59 -0.09
N LEU A 99 11.38 5.23 -1.01
CA LEU A 99 11.17 3.89 -1.53
C LEU A 99 11.51 3.81 -3.03
N GLY A 100 11.62 2.60 -3.54
CA GLY A 100 11.99 2.31 -4.92
C GLY A 100 13.45 1.85 -5.06
N ARG A 101 13.71 1.00 -6.03
CA ARG A 101 15.05 0.46 -6.32
C ARG A 101 16.10 1.53 -6.61
N LYS A 102 15.67 2.69 -7.10
CA LYS A 102 16.54 3.85 -7.40
C LYS A 102 16.71 4.80 -6.22
N SER A 103 15.96 4.61 -5.13
CA SER A 103 16.06 5.43 -3.92
C SER A 103 17.28 5.08 -3.08
N LYS A 104 17.56 5.87 -2.04
CA LYS A 104 18.64 5.57 -1.09
C LYS A 104 18.40 4.29 -0.30
N SER A 105 17.14 3.88 -0.09
CA SER A 105 16.84 2.63 0.60
C SER A 105 17.07 1.40 -0.28
N GLY A 106 16.96 1.54 -1.59
CA GLY A 106 17.02 0.43 -2.54
C GLY A 106 15.86 -0.57 -2.43
N ILE A 107 14.86 -0.26 -1.59
CA ILE A 107 13.72 -1.16 -1.34
C ILE A 107 12.77 -1.10 -2.54
N GLU A 108 12.50 -2.24 -3.14
CA GLU A 108 11.51 -2.33 -4.21
C GLU A 108 10.15 -1.77 -3.75
N PHE A 109 9.57 -0.90 -4.56
CA PHE A 109 8.30 -0.24 -4.27
C PHE A 109 7.25 -0.58 -5.31
N LEU A 110 6.28 -1.38 -4.92
CA LEU A 110 5.12 -1.71 -5.75
C LEU A 110 3.90 -0.92 -5.27
N THR A 111 3.00 -0.60 -6.19
CA THR A 111 1.78 0.15 -5.86
C THR A 111 0.52 -0.60 -6.26
N ASP A 112 -0.55 -0.38 -5.52
CA ASP A 112 -1.90 -0.83 -5.88
C ASP A 112 -2.32 -0.26 -7.24
N PRO A 113 -3.10 -0.99 -8.07
CA PRO A 113 -3.60 -0.50 -9.35
C PRO A 113 -4.39 0.80 -9.31
N ARG A 114 -4.85 1.26 -8.14
CA ARG A 114 -5.53 2.55 -7.96
C ARG A 114 -4.55 3.73 -7.91
N VAL A 115 -3.27 3.46 -7.66
CA VAL A 115 -2.19 4.46 -7.62
C VAL A 115 -1.65 4.67 -9.03
N VAL A 116 -2.48 5.22 -9.89
CA VAL A 116 -2.15 5.46 -11.30
C VAL A 116 -1.66 6.88 -11.54
N ARG A 117 -1.09 7.10 -12.73
CA ARG A 117 -0.61 8.39 -13.17
C ARG A 117 -1.60 9.52 -12.89
N GLY A 118 -1.13 10.57 -12.26
CA GLY A 118 -1.90 11.78 -11.98
C GLY A 118 -2.80 11.71 -10.75
N THR A 119 -2.92 10.56 -10.09
CA THR A 119 -3.61 10.49 -8.80
C THR A 119 -2.83 11.22 -7.71
N ARG A 120 -3.56 11.84 -6.78
CA ARG A 120 -3.02 12.75 -5.77
C ARG A 120 -3.21 12.19 -4.38
N TRP A 121 -2.16 12.23 -3.58
CA TRP A 121 -2.10 11.52 -2.31
C TRP A 121 -1.58 12.38 -1.17
N ILE A 122 -2.07 12.10 0.04
CA ILE A 122 -1.40 12.47 1.29
C ILE A 122 -0.59 11.26 1.73
N THR A 123 0.69 11.46 2.04
CA THR A 123 1.57 10.36 2.46
C THR A 123 2.65 10.84 3.41
N GLY A 124 3.39 9.93 4.02
CA GLY A 124 4.53 10.27 4.87
C GLY A 124 5.62 11.05 4.11
N ALA A 125 6.28 11.96 4.80
CA ALA A 125 7.42 12.71 4.28
C ALA A 125 8.78 12.04 4.60
N ASN A 126 8.76 10.85 5.19
CA ASN A 126 9.92 10.18 5.81
C ASN A 126 10.64 11.06 6.85
N ILE A 127 9.91 11.93 7.50
CA ILE A 127 10.35 12.81 8.59
C ILE A 127 9.30 12.70 9.69
N LYS A 128 9.74 12.49 10.92
CA LYS A 128 8.86 12.36 12.08
C LYS A 128 7.93 13.57 12.22
N GLY A 129 6.62 13.34 12.33
CA GLY A 129 5.60 14.39 12.47
C GLY A 129 5.34 15.18 11.18
N GLN A 130 5.69 14.64 10.00
CA GLN A 130 5.46 15.34 8.75
C GLN A 130 4.83 14.43 7.68
N HIS A 131 3.88 15.00 6.95
CA HIS A 131 3.27 14.41 5.76
C HIS A 131 3.40 15.37 4.58
N VAL A 132 3.38 14.82 3.38
CA VAL A 132 3.31 15.54 2.11
C VAL A 132 1.87 15.46 1.62
N TYR A 133 1.36 16.58 1.15
CA TYR A 133 0.03 16.71 0.57
C TYR A 133 0.15 16.91 -0.94
N ASP A 134 -0.85 16.43 -1.65
CA ASP A 134 -0.97 16.61 -3.09
C ASP A 134 0.20 16.02 -3.89
N LEU A 135 0.81 14.95 -3.35
CA LEU A 135 1.87 14.22 -4.04
C LEU A 135 1.28 13.44 -5.21
N VAL A 136 1.74 13.70 -6.41
CA VAL A 136 1.16 13.17 -7.65
C VAL A 136 1.97 11.99 -8.17
N SER A 137 1.27 10.85 -8.37
CA SER A 137 1.87 9.66 -8.95
C SER A 137 2.38 9.91 -10.38
N GLU A 138 3.54 9.38 -10.71
CA GLU A 138 4.28 9.54 -11.98
C GLU A 138 4.69 10.98 -12.34
N ARG A 139 4.51 11.94 -11.42
CA ARG A 139 5.11 13.27 -11.48
C ARG A 139 6.14 13.48 -10.39
N ASP A 140 5.77 13.14 -9.15
CA ASP A 140 6.56 13.41 -7.93
C ASP A 140 7.20 12.13 -7.38
N PHE A 141 6.67 10.97 -7.70
CA PHE A 141 7.24 9.66 -7.39
C PHE A 141 6.85 8.63 -8.44
N GLU A 142 7.70 7.62 -8.57
CA GLU A 142 7.45 6.46 -9.43
C GLU A 142 7.50 5.19 -8.57
N SER A 143 6.70 4.18 -8.94
CA SER A 143 6.82 2.82 -8.40
C SER A 143 7.68 1.96 -9.32
N ASP A 144 8.26 0.89 -8.78
CA ASP A 144 9.00 -0.11 -9.58
C ASP A 144 8.04 -1.06 -10.33
N GLY A 145 6.76 -1.05 -9.97
CA GLY A 145 5.72 -1.87 -10.60
C GLY A 145 4.38 -1.78 -9.86
N VAL A 146 3.45 -2.62 -10.30
CA VAL A 146 2.08 -2.68 -9.76
C VAL A 146 1.83 -4.07 -9.16
N ILE A 147 1.13 -4.12 -8.02
CA ILE A 147 0.70 -5.33 -7.36
C ILE A 147 -0.75 -5.20 -6.87
N ASP A 148 -1.62 -6.11 -7.27
CA ASP A 148 -3.04 -6.10 -6.89
C ASP A 148 -3.30 -7.04 -5.70
N VAL A 149 -3.11 -6.52 -4.50
CA VAL A 149 -3.20 -7.28 -3.24
C VAL A 149 -4.11 -6.63 -2.20
N ALA A 150 -4.73 -5.50 -2.51
CA ALA A 150 -5.66 -4.85 -1.60
C ALA A 150 -6.99 -5.59 -1.49
N GLU A 151 -7.64 -5.46 -0.35
CA GLU A 151 -9.03 -5.90 -0.15
C GLU A 151 -9.96 -5.31 -1.21
N VAL A 152 -10.97 -6.09 -1.60
CA VAL A 152 -12.03 -5.66 -2.51
C VAL A 152 -13.25 -5.27 -1.70
N PHE A 153 -13.81 -4.09 -1.99
CA PHE A 153 -15.04 -3.61 -1.34
C PHE A 153 -16.24 -3.73 -2.27
N ASP A 154 -17.41 -3.81 -1.65
CA ASP A 154 -18.66 -3.72 -2.38
C ASP A 154 -18.73 -2.38 -3.12
N GLY A 155 -19.04 -2.40 -4.39
CA GLY A 155 -19.03 -1.21 -5.24
C GLY A 155 -17.72 -0.94 -5.97
N ASP A 156 -16.66 -1.70 -5.73
CA ASP A 156 -15.40 -1.54 -6.48
C ASP A 156 -15.58 -1.82 -7.98
N PRO A 157 -14.83 -1.15 -8.85
CA PRO A 157 -14.84 -1.47 -10.27
C PRO A 157 -14.15 -2.81 -10.54
N CYS A 158 -14.78 -3.63 -11.35
CA CYS A 158 -14.18 -4.88 -11.84
C CYS A 158 -12.96 -4.58 -12.71
N ALA A 159 -11.81 -5.18 -12.41
CA ALA A 159 -10.57 -4.99 -13.17
C ALA A 159 -10.66 -5.43 -14.64
N SER A 160 -11.59 -6.35 -14.97
CA SER A 160 -11.72 -6.88 -16.33
C SER A 160 -12.71 -6.12 -17.21
N CYS A 161 -13.83 -5.65 -16.65
CA CYS A 161 -14.90 -5.04 -17.43
C CYS A 161 -15.33 -3.65 -16.96
N GLY A 162 -14.76 -3.15 -15.85
CA GLY A 162 -15.14 -1.86 -15.25
C GLY A 162 -16.54 -1.82 -14.61
N GLY A 163 -17.29 -2.91 -14.66
CA GLY A 163 -18.59 -3.04 -13.99
C GLY A 163 -18.42 -3.06 -12.47
N THR A 164 -19.50 -2.78 -11.75
CA THR A 164 -19.49 -2.77 -10.27
C THR A 164 -19.43 -4.19 -9.71
N VAL A 165 -18.49 -4.44 -8.80
CA VAL A 165 -18.39 -5.68 -8.02
C VAL A 165 -19.37 -5.61 -6.85
N SER A 166 -20.10 -6.70 -6.61
CA SER A 166 -20.90 -6.86 -5.39
C SER A 166 -20.36 -8.04 -4.57
N LEU A 167 -20.23 -7.81 -3.26
CA LEU A 167 -19.79 -8.84 -2.33
C LEU A 167 -20.98 -9.66 -1.83
N ALA A 168 -20.87 -10.99 -1.90
CA ALA A 168 -21.87 -11.91 -1.34
C ALA A 168 -21.18 -12.95 -0.47
N ARG A 169 -21.86 -13.39 0.59
CA ARG A 169 -21.44 -14.54 1.39
C ARG A 169 -22.07 -15.80 0.81
N GLY A 170 -21.25 -16.82 0.60
CA GLY A 170 -21.69 -18.14 0.17
C GLY A 170 -21.15 -19.22 1.09
N ILE A 171 -21.83 -20.38 1.08
CA ILE A 171 -21.31 -21.61 1.70
C ILE A 171 -20.81 -22.49 0.58
N GLU A 172 -19.54 -22.89 0.66
CA GLU A 172 -18.99 -23.88 -0.26
C GLU A 172 -19.63 -25.24 -0.01
N ILE A 173 -20.30 -25.78 -1.05
CA ILE A 173 -20.99 -27.08 -0.97
C ILE A 173 -20.13 -28.21 -1.55
N GLY A 174 -19.08 -27.88 -2.30
CA GLY A 174 -18.18 -28.85 -2.88
C GLY A 174 -16.94 -28.19 -3.47
N HIS A 175 -15.86 -28.95 -3.54
CA HIS A 175 -14.60 -28.54 -4.12
C HIS A 175 -14.25 -29.49 -5.25
N ILE A 176 -13.99 -28.95 -6.43
CA ILE A 176 -13.57 -29.73 -7.62
C ILE A 176 -12.19 -29.23 -8.02
N PHE A 177 -11.25 -30.14 -8.18
CA PHE A 177 -9.91 -29.80 -8.68
C PHE A 177 -9.46 -30.82 -9.72
N GLN A 178 -8.65 -30.36 -10.65
CA GLN A 178 -8.05 -31.22 -11.68
C GLN A 178 -6.70 -31.73 -11.17
N LEU A 179 -6.59 -33.06 -11.06
CA LEU A 179 -5.31 -33.71 -10.82
C LEU A 179 -4.45 -33.56 -12.08
N GLY A 180 -3.34 -32.85 -11.97
CA GLY A 180 -2.35 -32.77 -13.02
C GLY A 180 -1.53 -34.08 -13.14
N ARG A 181 -0.50 -34.08 -13.99
CA ARG A 181 0.39 -35.24 -14.19
C ARG A 181 1.38 -35.48 -13.02
N LYS A 182 1.18 -34.87 -11.89
CA LYS A 182 2.10 -34.93 -10.73
C LYS A 182 1.77 -36.09 -9.77
N TYR A 183 0.70 -36.85 -10.04
CA TYR A 183 0.27 -38.02 -9.28
C TYR A 183 0.13 -39.21 -10.22
#